data_99220356f138ff2e4f8b67f1c64a92bb
#
_entry.id   99220356f138ff2e4f8b67f1c64a92bb
#
_cell.length_a   1.000
_cell.length_b   1.000
_cell.length_c   1.000
_cell.angle_alpha   90.00
_cell.angle_beta   90.00
_cell.angle_gamma   90.00
#
_symmetry.space_group_name_H-M   'P 1'
#
loop_
_entity.id
_entity.type
_entity.pdbx_description
1 polymer ?
#
loop_
_entity_poly.entity_id
_entity_poly.type
_entity_poly.pdbx_seq_one_letter_code
_entity_poly.pdbx_strand_id
1 'polypeptide(L)'
;MRHPRLIPLVAVAHGSRDPRAAATVTGLLAAVTARASRRGLPALDVRAAFLDHCAPSLPQVLGSVDNGPAAVVPLLLTAAYHSKADIPAQLAAAAAATPGLEVASAGTLGPHPLLTAALERRLRDAGVAVDDAGVRATTSVVLAAAGSSDPAANATIAALAARWAFERGWRAVVPAYASAAGPRPGEAVLALRDGGAARVVVATYLLAPGYFADKIRTAALGAGAAAVSGVLGAAPEVADVVLDRYLAAADQSIVAGATYPVCMSVAPQLGICAGGETHGERMHGAPPRRQ
;
A
#
# COMPACT_ATOMS: atom_id res chain seq x y z
N MET A 1 -21.90 21.93 -14.22
CA MET A 1 -20.93 21.27 -13.31
C MET A 1 -19.55 21.49 -13.88
N ARG A 2 -18.65 22.20 -13.18
CA ARG A 2 -17.24 22.29 -13.60
C ARG A 2 -16.59 20.95 -13.30
N HIS A 3 -16.14 20.24 -14.33
CA HIS A 3 -15.28 19.07 -14.13
C HIS A 3 -14.08 19.52 -13.28
N PRO A 4 -13.71 18.78 -12.21
CA PRO A 4 -12.50 19.10 -11.48
C PRO A 4 -11.34 19.15 -12.48
N ARG A 5 -10.52 20.19 -12.38
CA ARG A 5 -9.33 20.32 -13.24
C ARG A 5 -8.41 19.17 -12.87
N LEU A 6 -8.31 18.17 -13.76
CA LEU A 6 -7.41 17.05 -13.52
C LEU A 6 -5.97 17.57 -13.57
N ILE A 7 -5.25 17.36 -12.46
CA ILE A 7 -3.83 17.68 -12.34
C ILE A 7 -3.03 16.43 -12.73
N PRO A 8 -1.78 16.55 -13.21
CA PRO A 8 -0.95 15.40 -13.52
C PRO A 8 -0.83 14.43 -12.32
N LEU A 9 -0.95 13.12 -12.59
CA LEU A 9 -0.66 12.04 -11.65
C LEU A 9 0.79 11.61 -11.82
N VAL A 10 1.61 11.79 -10.80
CA VAL A 10 2.99 11.28 -10.74
C VAL A 10 3.01 10.07 -9.81
N ALA A 11 3.06 8.88 -10.38
CA ALA A 11 3.14 7.64 -9.63
C ALA A 11 4.62 7.32 -9.32
N VAL A 12 4.98 7.31 -8.03
CA VAL A 12 6.37 7.12 -7.61
C VAL A 12 6.59 5.73 -7.04
N ALA A 13 7.46 4.95 -7.72
CA ALA A 13 7.91 3.63 -7.28
C ALA A 13 9.29 3.72 -6.63
N HIS A 14 9.66 2.71 -5.85
CA HIS A 14 11.02 2.64 -5.29
C HIS A 14 12.08 2.60 -6.40
N GLY A 15 11.80 1.86 -7.46
CA GLY A 15 12.79 1.51 -8.48
C GLY A 15 13.46 0.16 -8.19
N SER A 16 14.08 -0.41 -9.22
CA SER A 16 14.79 -1.70 -9.15
C SER A 16 15.77 -1.81 -10.31
N ARG A 17 16.86 -2.53 -10.10
CA ARG A 17 17.77 -2.94 -11.20
C ARG A 17 17.18 -4.01 -12.11
N ASP A 18 16.10 -4.67 -11.66
CA ASP A 18 15.38 -5.67 -12.46
C ASP A 18 14.43 -4.95 -13.44
N PRO A 19 14.62 -5.10 -14.76
CA PRO A 19 13.80 -4.41 -15.75
C PRO A 19 12.33 -4.83 -15.72
N ARG A 20 12.01 -6.02 -15.18
CA ARG A 20 10.64 -6.48 -15.01
C ARG A 20 9.85 -5.54 -14.08
N ALA A 21 10.51 -4.91 -13.11
CA ALA A 21 9.87 -3.99 -12.19
C ALA A 21 9.40 -2.71 -12.89
N ALA A 22 10.24 -2.08 -13.70
CA ALA A 22 9.87 -0.89 -14.46
C ALA A 22 8.75 -1.19 -15.46
N ALA A 23 8.83 -2.33 -16.17
CA ALA A 23 7.77 -2.78 -17.07
C ALA A 23 6.44 -2.98 -16.35
N THR A 24 6.46 -3.51 -15.12
CA THR A 24 5.27 -3.67 -14.29
C THR A 24 4.66 -2.32 -13.91
N VAL A 25 5.46 -1.33 -13.54
CA VAL A 25 4.99 0.04 -13.27
C VAL A 25 4.34 0.63 -14.51
N THR A 26 4.98 0.53 -15.68
CA THR A 26 4.41 1.00 -16.95
C THR A 26 3.06 0.34 -17.24
N GLY A 27 2.96 -0.98 -17.07
CA GLY A 27 1.70 -1.72 -17.24
C GLY A 27 0.62 -1.28 -16.24
N LEU A 28 1.01 -0.99 -14.99
CA LEU A 28 0.06 -0.48 -13.99
C LEU A 28 -0.46 0.91 -14.38
N LEU A 29 0.38 1.81 -14.86
CA LEU A 29 -0.05 3.14 -15.28
C LEU A 29 -0.98 3.10 -16.49
N ALA A 30 -0.74 2.19 -17.43
CA ALA A 30 -1.68 1.94 -18.53
C ALA A 30 -3.04 1.44 -18.01
N ALA A 31 -3.03 0.55 -17.01
CA ALA A 31 -4.25 0.09 -16.35
C ALA A 31 -4.97 1.23 -15.60
N VAL A 32 -4.25 2.13 -14.93
CA VAL A 32 -4.82 3.32 -14.27
C VAL A 32 -5.53 4.21 -15.29
N THR A 33 -4.88 4.52 -16.42
CA THR A 33 -5.48 5.33 -17.50
C THR A 33 -6.74 4.67 -18.05
N ALA A 34 -6.71 3.37 -18.29
CA ALA A 34 -7.89 2.62 -18.75
C ALA A 34 -9.03 2.62 -17.72
N ARG A 35 -8.71 2.54 -16.43
CA ARG A 35 -9.71 2.60 -15.33
C ARG A 35 -10.30 4.02 -15.20
N ALA A 36 -9.48 5.07 -15.31
CA ALA A 36 -9.93 6.46 -15.32
C ALA A 36 -10.96 6.69 -16.44
N SER A 37 -10.65 6.25 -17.66
CA SER A 37 -11.58 6.35 -18.79
C SER A 37 -12.89 5.60 -18.56
N ARG A 38 -12.85 4.39 -17.98
CA ARG A 38 -14.06 3.63 -17.63
C ARG A 38 -14.91 4.29 -16.55
N ARG A 39 -14.31 5.09 -15.67
CA ARG A 39 -15.01 5.90 -14.66
C ARG A 39 -15.53 7.23 -15.24
N GLY A 40 -15.37 7.48 -16.53
CA GLY A 40 -15.80 8.72 -17.21
C GLY A 40 -14.94 9.95 -16.87
N LEU A 41 -13.73 9.73 -16.33
CA LEU A 41 -12.79 10.83 -16.10
C LEU A 41 -12.19 11.31 -17.43
N PRO A 42 -11.89 12.61 -17.56
CA PRO A 42 -11.13 13.14 -18.69
C PRO A 42 -9.78 12.45 -18.86
N ALA A 43 -9.12 12.66 -19.99
CA ALA A 43 -7.78 12.14 -20.23
C ALA A 43 -6.83 12.58 -19.11
N LEU A 44 -6.23 11.61 -18.43
CA LEU A 44 -5.35 11.83 -17.29
C LEU A 44 -3.90 11.77 -17.75
N ASP A 45 -3.13 12.82 -17.45
CA ASP A 45 -1.67 12.81 -17.59
C ASP A 45 -1.08 11.97 -16.47
N VAL A 46 -0.56 10.78 -16.81
CA VAL A 46 -0.02 9.80 -15.85
C VAL A 46 1.45 9.58 -16.14
N ARG A 47 2.30 9.91 -15.17
CA ARG A 47 3.76 9.82 -15.29
C ARG A 47 4.33 8.88 -14.24
N ALA A 48 5.32 8.06 -14.65
CA ALA A 48 6.11 7.26 -13.73
C ALA A 48 7.32 8.06 -13.21
N ALA A 49 7.62 7.89 -11.92
CA ALA A 49 8.86 8.36 -11.32
C ALA A 49 9.45 7.29 -10.39
N PHE A 50 10.75 7.34 -10.18
CA PHE A 50 11.45 6.39 -9.35
C PHE A 50 12.30 7.11 -8.28
N LEU A 51 12.37 6.49 -7.09
CA LEU A 51 13.21 7.02 -6.00
C LEU A 51 14.69 6.68 -6.22
N ASP A 52 14.96 5.48 -6.79
CA ASP A 52 16.30 4.95 -6.98
C ASP A 52 16.37 3.98 -8.18
N HIS A 53 17.56 3.64 -8.62
CA HIS A 53 17.89 2.59 -9.62
C HIS A 53 17.32 2.75 -11.04
N CYS A 54 16.32 3.57 -11.26
CA CYS A 54 15.64 3.77 -12.55
C CYS A 54 15.48 5.26 -12.86
N ALA A 55 15.38 5.56 -14.15
CA ALA A 55 14.98 6.88 -14.65
C ALA A 55 13.52 6.82 -15.17
N PRO A 56 12.81 7.94 -15.17
CA PRO A 56 13.19 9.23 -14.59
C PRO A 56 13.04 9.27 -13.05
N SER A 57 13.88 10.07 -12.39
CA SER A 57 13.77 10.32 -10.96
C SER A 57 12.57 11.23 -10.65
N LEU A 58 12.08 11.19 -9.39
CA LEU A 58 10.96 12.04 -8.97
C LEU A 58 11.21 13.54 -9.22
N PRO A 59 12.38 14.13 -8.90
CA PRO A 59 12.65 15.52 -9.22
C PRO A 59 12.64 15.82 -10.72
N GLN A 60 13.15 14.91 -11.57
CA GLN A 60 13.12 15.09 -13.02
C GLN A 60 11.70 15.13 -13.57
N VAL A 61 10.82 14.24 -13.08
CA VAL A 61 9.40 14.23 -13.50
C VAL A 61 8.69 15.49 -13.04
N LEU A 62 8.86 15.88 -11.78
CA LEU A 62 8.23 17.08 -11.23
C LEU A 62 8.72 18.36 -11.93
N GLY A 63 9.99 18.47 -12.28
CA GLY A 63 10.53 19.58 -13.06
C GLY A 63 10.05 19.64 -14.52
N SER A 64 9.45 18.55 -15.03
CA SER A 64 8.82 18.50 -16.36
C SER A 64 7.30 18.73 -16.34
N VAL A 65 6.70 18.88 -15.16
CA VAL A 65 5.32 19.34 -15.03
C VAL A 65 5.29 20.85 -15.27
N ASP A 66 4.45 21.31 -16.17
CA ASP A 66 4.22 22.75 -16.38
C ASP A 66 3.85 23.39 -15.04
N ASN A 67 4.41 24.57 -14.75
CA ASN A 67 4.22 25.30 -13.49
C ASN A 67 2.76 25.22 -13.02
N GLY A 68 2.50 24.41 -11.98
CA GLY A 68 1.14 24.17 -11.49
C GLY A 68 1.07 22.97 -10.56
N PRO A 69 -0.15 22.58 -10.14
CA PRO A 69 -0.35 21.49 -9.22
C PRO A 69 -0.11 20.12 -9.87
N ALA A 70 0.50 19.21 -9.09
CA ALA A 70 0.65 17.79 -9.42
C ALA A 70 0.28 16.91 -8.21
N ALA A 71 -0.34 15.76 -8.45
CA ALA A 71 -0.60 14.76 -7.41
C ALA A 71 0.47 13.66 -7.47
N VAL A 72 1.17 13.44 -6.36
CA VAL A 72 2.16 12.37 -6.22
C VAL A 72 1.54 11.21 -5.47
N VAL A 73 1.53 10.03 -6.09
CA VAL A 73 0.98 8.78 -5.51
C VAL A 73 2.11 7.78 -5.30
N PRO A 74 2.51 7.52 -4.05
CA PRO A 74 3.48 6.50 -3.72
C PRO A 74 2.98 5.09 -4.07
N LEU A 75 3.66 4.39 -4.97
CA LEU A 75 3.39 2.98 -5.29
C LEU A 75 3.99 2.05 -4.23
N LEU A 76 3.73 2.34 -2.96
CA LEU A 76 4.23 1.62 -1.79
C LEU A 76 3.07 0.93 -1.07
N LEU A 77 3.27 -0.33 -0.67
CA LEU A 77 2.22 -1.16 -0.07
C LEU A 77 2.08 -0.98 1.45
N THR A 78 3.06 -0.35 2.09
CA THR A 78 3.07 -0.02 3.53
C THR A 78 3.80 1.29 3.76
N ALA A 79 3.40 2.00 4.81
CA ALA A 79 4.11 3.18 5.27
C ALA A 79 5.36 2.74 6.05
N ALA A 80 6.54 2.90 5.44
CA ALA A 80 7.85 2.63 6.01
C ALA A 80 8.79 3.80 5.71
N TYR A 81 10.11 3.62 5.89
CA TYR A 81 11.11 4.68 5.77
C TYR A 81 10.97 5.52 4.49
N HIS A 82 10.84 4.87 3.31
CA HIS A 82 10.75 5.60 2.04
C HIS A 82 9.54 6.54 1.94
N SER A 83 8.39 6.14 2.46
CA SER A 83 7.20 7.00 2.46
C SER A 83 7.25 8.09 3.52
N LYS A 84 8.00 7.87 4.61
CA LYS A 84 8.08 8.81 5.76
C LYS A 84 9.22 9.81 5.64
N ALA A 85 10.31 9.46 4.94
CA ALA A 85 11.52 10.27 4.86
C ALA A 85 11.93 10.62 3.42
N ASP A 86 12.11 9.62 2.54
CA ASP A 86 12.70 9.85 1.22
C ASP A 86 11.78 10.63 0.28
N ILE A 87 10.47 10.26 0.21
CA ILE A 87 9.52 10.98 -0.64
C ILE A 87 9.35 12.42 -0.17
N PRO A 88 9.06 12.72 1.12
CA PRO A 88 8.98 14.11 1.59
C PRO A 88 10.24 14.94 1.29
N ALA A 89 11.43 14.37 1.47
CA ALA A 89 12.69 15.07 1.19
C ALA A 89 12.84 15.40 -0.31
N GLN A 90 12.53 14.44 -1.20
CA GLN A 90 12.59 14.68 -2.65
C GLN A 90 11.53 15.68 -3.13
N LEU A 91 10.32 15.66 -2.53
CA LEU A 91 9.27 16.64 -2.82
C LEU A 91 9.69 18.05 -2.39
N ALA A 92 10.27 18.21 -1.21
CA ALA A 92 10.78 19.50 -0.74
C ALA A 92 11.90 20.03 -1.65
N ALA A 93 12.82 19.18 -2.07
CA ALA A 93 13.88 19.53 -3.01
C ALA A 93 13.33 19.95 -4.38
N ALA A 94 12.34 19.24 -4.91
CA ALA A 94 11.70 19.57 -6.18
C ALA A 94 10.93 20.90 -6.11
N ALA A 95 10.19 21.15 -5.04
CA ALA A 95 9.48 22.40 -4.82
C ALA A 95 10.43 23.62 -4.70
N ALA A 96 11.58 23.44 -4.05
CA ALA A 96 12.60 24.46 -3.96
C ALA A 96 13.26 24.79 -5.32
N ALA A 97 13.39 23.78 -6.20
CA ALA A 97 14.01 23.92 -7.51
C ALA A 97 13.05 24.44 -8.62
N THR A 98 11.74 24.31 -8.41
CA THR A 98 10.72 24.64 -9.43
C THR A 98 9.72 25.64 -8.85
N PRO A 99 9.93 26.96 -9.06
CA PRO A 99 8.97 27.99 -8.62
C PRO A 99 7.58 27.76 -9.18
N GLY A 100 6.56 27.82 -8.32
CA GLY A 100 5.15 27.62 -8.73
C GLY A 100 4.71 26.15 -8.82
N LEU A 101 5.58 25.18 -8.50
CA LEU A 101 5.18 23.79 -8.37
C LEU A 101 4.42 23.58 -7.05
N GLU A 102 3.18 23.16 -7.14
CA GLU A 102 2.35 22.73 -6.00
C GLU A 102 2.20 21.21 -6.02
N VAL A 103 2.56 20.52 -4.94
CA VAL A 103 2.51 19.07 -4.87
C VAL A 103 1.53 18.60 -3.81
N ALA A 104 0.49 17.88 -4.25
CA ALA A 104 -0.36 17.09 -3.37
C ALA A 104 0.19 15.68 -3.24
N SER A 105 0.59 15.26 -2.04
CA SER A 105 1.09 13.91 -1.81
C SER A 105 0.01 13.00 -1.24
N ALA A 106 -0.31 11.92 -1.96
CA ALA A 106 -1.21 10.89 -1.48
C ALA A 106 -0.53 9.98 -0.45
N GLY A 107 -1.34 9.27 0.35
CA GLY A 107 -0.86 8.17 1.19
C GLY A 107 -0.41 6.96 0.37
N THR A 108 0.23 5.99 1.04
CA THR A 108 0.61 4.71 0.43
C THR A 108 -0.61 3.93 -0.07
N LEU A 109 -0.41 3.00 -1.00
CA LEU A 109 -1.49 2.17 -1.54
C LEU A 109 -2.15 1.33 -0.44
N GLY A 110 -1.37 0.75 0.45
CA GLY A 110 -1.87 -0.16 1.47
C GLY A 110 -1.69 0.31 2.92
N PRO A 111 -2.41 -0.36 3.82
CA PRO A 111 -3.38 -1.44 3.55
C PRO A 111 -4.68 -0.93 2.89
N HIS A 112 -5.26 -1.75 2.01
CA HIS A 112 -6.52 -1.41 1.33
C HIS A 112 -7.28 -2.71 0.96
N PRO A 113 -8.63 -2.77 1.07
CA PRO A 113 -9.41 -3.98 0.74
C PRO A 113 -9.19 -4.48 -0.69
N LEU A 114 -9.08 -3.57 -1.66
CA LEU A 114 -8.82 -3.94 -3.05
C LEU A 114 -7.45 -4.63 -3.24
N LEU A 115 -6.45 -4.35 -2.39
CA LEU A 115 -5.18 -5.09 -2.45
C LEU A 115 -5.34 -6.54 -1.98
N THR A 116 -6.24 -6.80 -1.02
CA THR A 116 -6.62 -8.17 -0.64
C THR A 116 -7.34 -8.87 -1.78
N ALA A 117 -8.26 -8.20 -2.47
CA ALA A 117 -8.90 -8.73 -3.66
C ALA A 117 -7.90 -9.03 -4.81
N ALA A 118 -6.89 -8.17 -4.98
CA ALA A 118 -5.79 -8.42 -5.92
C ALA A 118 -4.97 -9.66 -5.53
N LEU A 119 -4.68 -9.87 -4.23
CA LEU A 119 -4.02 -11.09 -3.75
C LEU A 119 -4.85 -12.34 -4.07
N GLU A 120 -6.16 -12.30 -3.85
CA GLU A 120 -7.05 -13.41 -4.19
C GLU A 120 -7.07 -13.68 -5.70
N ARG A 121 -7.09 -12.64 -6.54
CA ARG A 121 -6.90 -12.80 -7.98
C ARG A 121 -5.60 -13.53 -8.30
N ARG A 122 -4.48 -13.12 -7.69
CA ARG A 122 -3.18 -13.74 -7.93
C ARG A 122 -3.09 -15.18 -7.41
N LEU A 123 -3.77 -15.50 -6.33
CA LEU A 123 -3.91 -16.89 -5.88
C LEU A 123 -4.76 -17.71 -6.86
N ARG A 124 -5.85 -17.14 -7.41
CA ARG A 124 -6.68 -17.78 -8.43
C ARG A 124 -5.86 -18.04 -9.71
N ASP A 125 -5.07 -17.06 -10.15
CA ASP A 125 -4.14 -17.21 -11.28
C ASP A 125 -3.11 -18.32 -11.04
N ALA A 126 -2.77 -18.60 -9.76
CA ALA A 126 -1.89 -19.71 -9.35
C ALA A 126 -2.63 -21.03 -9.09
N GLY A 127 -3.90 -21.17 -9.49
CA GLY A 127 -4.69 -22.39 -9.41
C GLY A 127 -5.32 -22.67 -8.04
N VAL A 128 -5.44 -21.65 -7.19
CA VAL A 128 -6.14 -21.77 -5.88
C VAL A 128 -7.61 -21.39 -6.06
N ALA A 129 -8.53 -22.28 -5.71
CA ALA A 129 -9.97 -22.01 -5.77
C ALA A 129 -10.41 -21.12 -4.61
N VAL A 130 -10.02 -19.83 -4.66
CA VAL A 130 -10.26 -18.84 -3.59
C VAL A 130 -11.75 -18.53 -3.37
N ASP A 131 -12.61 -18.84 -4.32
CA ASP A 131 -14.04 -18.61 -4.24
C ASP A 131 -14.79 -19.78 -3.53
N ASP A 132 -14.14 -20.93 -3.38
CA ASP A 132 -14.66 -22.10 -2.66
C ASP A 132 -14.38 -21.98 -1.15
N ALA A 133 -15.44 -21.90 -0.35
CA ALA A 133 -15.35 -21.80 1.10
C ALA A 133 -14.71 -23.03 1.75
N GLY A 134 -14.95 -24.24 1.23
CA GLY A 134 -14.35 -25.47 1.72
C GLY A 134 -12.84 -25.49 1.48
N VAL A 135 -12.39 -25.00 0.31
CA VAL A 135 -10.97 -24.82 0.02
C VAL A 135 -10.32 -23.82 0.97
N ARG A 136 -10.96 -22.67 1.22
CA ARG A 136 -10.43 -21.69 2.17
C ARG A 136 -10.34 -22.24 3.58
N ALA A 137 -11.38 -22.90 4.07
CA ALA A 137 -11.45 -23.46 5.42
C ALA A 137 -10.36 -24.51 5.69
N THR A 138 -9.81 -25.14 4.66
CA THR A 138 -8.75 -26.17 4.75
C THR A 138 -7.38 -25.71 4.32
N THR A 139 -7.26 -24.51 3.75
CA THR A 139 -6.00 -23.94 3.23
C THR A 139 -5.44 -22.87 4.16
N SER A 140 -4.18 -23.00 4.52
CA SER A 140 -3.41 -21.94 5.19
C SER A 140 -2.65 -21.09 4.17
N VAL A 141 -2.64 -19.78 4.39
CA VAL A 141 -1.97 -18.81 3.51
C VAL A 141 -0.79 -18.18 4.23
N VAL A 142 0.36 -18.11 3.58
CA VAL A 142 1.47 -17.26 3.98
C VAL A 142 1.36 -15.94 3.21
N LEU A 143 1.12 -14.83 3.90
CA LEU A 143 1.16 -13.48 3.32
C LEU A 143 2.61 -13.00 3.31
N ALA A 144 3.28 -13.13 2.17
CA ALA A 144 4.70 -12.85 2.03
C ALA A 144 4.94 -11.42 1.55
N ALA A 145 5.49 -10.58 2.40
CA ALA A 145 5.85 -9.19 2.13
C ALA A 145 7.37 -8.97 2.07
N ALA A 146 7.81 -7.78 1.65
CA ALA A 146 9.23 -7.42 1.64
C ALA A 146 9.86 -7.48 3.04
N GLY A 147 9.13 -7.05 4.04
CA GLY A 147 9.64 -6.81 5.39
C GLY A 147 10.26 -5.42 5.54
N SER A 148 10.33 -4.96 6.77
CA SER A 148 10.88 -3.65 7.13
C SER A 148 11.63 -3.73 8.45
N SER A 149 12.64 -2.86 8.63
CA SER A 149 13.25 -2.59 9.93
C SER A 149 12.33 -1.79 10.86
N ASP A 150 11.26 -1.16 10.31
CA ASP A 150 10.20 -0.51 11.09
C ASP A 150 9.21 -1.56 11.59
N PRO A 151 9.14 -1.84 12.90
CA PRO A 151 8.19 -2.82 13.46
C PRO A 151 6.73 -2.47 13.18
N ALA A 152 6.37 -1.18 13.08
CA ALA A 152 5.01 -0.75 12.81
C ALA A 152 4.55 -1.14 11.40
N ALA A 153 5.45 -1.09 10.41
CA ALA A 153 5.18 -1.56 9.06
C ALA A 153 4.90 -3.08 9.04
N ASN A 154 5.68 -3.87 9.79
CA ASN A 154 5.48 -5.31 9.90
C ASN A 154 4.19 -5.64 10.68
N ALA A 155 3.87 -4.90 11.73
CA ALA A 155 2.61 -5.04 12.46
C ALA A 155 1.38 -4.76 11.57
N THR A 156 1.49 -3.82 10.63
CA THR A 156 0.44 -3.55 9.64
C THR A 156 0.18 -4.78 8.75
N ILE A 157 1.23 -5.48 8.33
CA ILE A 157 1.09 -6.73 7.55
C ILE A 157 0.48 -7.85 8.40
N ALA A 158 0.88 -7.97 9.66
CA ALA A 158 0.31 -8.95 10.58
C ALA A 158 -1.20 -8.70 10.82
N ALA A 159 -1.59 -7.45 11.01
CA ALA A 159 -3.00 -7.06 11.15
C ALA A 159 -3.80 -7.34 9.85
N LEU A 160 -3.20 -7.07 8.68
CA LEU A 160 -3.82 -7.41 7.39
C LEU A 160 -4.03 -8.92 7.26
N ALA A 161 -3.04 -9.73 7.63
CA ALA A 161 -3.14 -11.19 7.58
C ALA A 161 -4.27 -11.71 8.49
N ALA A 162 -4.34 -11.26 9.75
CA ALA A 162 -5.38 -11.65 10.69
C ALA A 162 -6.78 -11.26 10.20
N ARG A 163 -6.95 -10.02 9.72
CA ARG A 163 -8.21 -9.55 9.16
C ARG A 163 -8.63 -10.36 7.94
N TRP A 164 -7.72 -10.62 7.01
CA TRP A 164 -8.00 -11.41 5.81
C TRP A 164 -8.41 -12.84 6.13
N ALA A 165 -7.75 -13.49 7.12
CA ALA A 165 -8.16 -14.80 7.60
C ALA A 165 -9.61 -14.81 8.09
N PHE A 166 -9.94 -13.84 8.94
CA PHE A 166 -11.29 -13.70 9.54
C PHE A 166 -12.36 -13.39 8.48
N GLU A 167 -12.15 -12.36 7.66
CA GLU A 167 -13.15 -11.89 6.69
C GLU A 167 -13.45 -12.93 5.61
N ARG A 168 -12.45 -13.74 5.22
CA ARG A 168 -12.60 -14.68 4.10
C ARG A 168 -12.74 -16.15 4.53
N GLY A 169 -12.56 -16.43 5.82
CA GLY A 169 -12.65 -17.79 6.35
C GLY A 169 -11.51 -18.72 5.89
N TRP A 170 -10.30 -18.18 5.73
CA TRP A 170 -9.13 -19.00 5.54
C TRP A 170 -8.81 -19.77 6.84
N ARG A 171 -8.33 -21.03 6.72
CA ARG A 171 -7.89 -21.79 7.90
C ARG A 171 -6.91 -20.97 8.75
N ALA A 172 -5.97 -20.31 8.13
CA ALA A 172 -5.06 -19.35 8.74
C ALA A 172 -4.48 -18.45 7.65
N VAL A 173 -4.13 -17.21 7.99
CA VAL A 173 -3.25 -16.36 7.19
C VAL A 173 -2.16 -15.87 8.13
N VAL A 174 -0.90 -16.16 7.81
CA VAL A 174 0.26 -15.76 8.62
C VAL A 174 1.19 -14.85 7.83
N PRO A 175 1.73 -13.78 8.43
CA PRO A 175 2.68 -12.92 7.76
C PRO A 175 4.05 -13.60 7.67
N ALA A 176 4.78 -13.30 6.58
CA ALA A 176 6.19 -13.66 6.44
C ALA A 176 6.94 -12.58 5.64
N TYR A 177 8.25 -12.48 5.82
CA TYR A 177 9.02 -11.35 5.32
C TYR A 177 10.28 -11.83 4.57
N ALA A 178 10.51 -11.28 3.38
CA ALA A 178 11.67 -11.61 2.55
C ALA A 178 12.99 -11.08 3.14
N SER A 179 12.92 -9.98 3.92
CA SER A 179 14.06 -9.32 4.55
C SER A 179 13.68 -8.67 5.90
N ALA A 180 14.67 -8.19 6.64
CA ALA A 180 14.60 -7.35 7.84
C ALA A 180 13.82 -7.91 9.05
N ALA A 181 12.85 -8.81 8.86
CA ALA A 181 12.03 -9.40 9.92
C ALA A 181 11.79 -10.90 9.66
N GLY A 182 11.34 -11.61 10.69
CA GLY A 182 10.90 -13.01 10.58
C GLY A 182 9.40 -13.17 10.86
N PRO A 183 8.83 -14.36 10.60
CA PRO A 183 9.49 -15.50 9.94
C PRO A 183 9.77 -15.27 8.46
N ARG A 184 10.72 -16.03 7.89
CA ARG A 184 10.94 -16.08 6.44
C ARG A 184 9.83 -16.90 5.77
N PRO A 185 9.53 -16.68 4.46
CA PRO A 185 8.44 -17.39 3.80
C PRO A 185 8.54 -18.91 3.85
N GLY A 186 9.75 -19.48 3.68
CA GLY A 186 9.96 -20.93 3.82
C GLY A 186 9.75 -21.43 5.25
N GLU A 187 10.21 -20.69 6.25
CA GLU A 187 10.00 -21.00 7.67
C GLU A 187 8.51 -21.01 8.03
N ALA A 188 7.75 -20.01 7.55
CA ALA A 188 6.31 -19.93 7.77
C ALA A 188 5.56 -21.10 7.11
N VAL A 189 5.98 -21.53 5.91
CA VAL A 189 5.41 -22.71 5.24
C VAL A 189 5.66 -23.97 6.05
N LEU A 190 6.91 -24.20 6.50
CA LEU A 190 7.25 -25.36 7.32
C LEU A 190 6.47 -25.37 8.64
N ALA A 191 6.44 -24.25 9.37
CA ALA A 191 5.71 -24.15 10.63
C ALA A 191 4.21 -24.45 10.49
N LEU A 192 3.57 -24.00 9.40
CA LEU A 192 2.17 -24.33 9.14
C LEU A 192 1.97 -25.83 8.82
N ARG A 193 2.87 -26.44 8.07
CA ARG A 193 2.83 -27.86 7.74
C ARG A 193 3.06 -28.74 8.97
N ASP A 194 4.05 -28.40 9.78
CA ASP A 194 4.34 -29.07 11.06
C ASP A 194 3.17 -28.93 12.03
N GLY A 195 2.44 -27.81 11.98
CA GLY A 195 1.18 -27.56 12.69
C GLY A 195 -0.04 -28.28 12.08
N GLY A 196 0.15 -29.21 11.14
CA GLY A 196 -0.92 -30.02 10.56
C GLY A 196 -1.76 -29.33 9.49
N ALA A 197 -1.25 -28.27 8.83
CA ALA A 197 -1.92 -27.69 7.67
C ALA A 197 -1.82 -28.65 6.48
N ALA A 198 -2.94 -29.18 6.01
CA ALA A 198 -3.00 -30.08 4.86
C ALA A 198 -2.57 -29.39 3.55
N ARG A 199 -2.82 -28.09 3.42
CA ARG A 199 -2.45 -27.29 2.26
C ARG A 199 -1.96 -25.92 2.70
N VAL A 200 -0.78 -25.54 2.22
CA VAL A 200 -0.21 -24.20 2.42
C VAL A 200 0.05 -23.56 1.07
N VAL A 201 -0.43 -22.32 0.89
CA VAL A 201 -0.20 -21.49 -0.29
C VAL A 201 0.43 -20.17 0.11
N VAL A 202 1.13 -19.51 -0.81
CA VAL A 202 1.80 -18.23 -0.53
C VAL A 202 1.21 -17.14 -1.40
N ALA A 203 0.73 -16.09 -0.78
CA ALA A 203 0.26 -14.86 -1.41
C ALA A 203 1.38 -13.81 -1.37
N THR A 204 1.87 -13.39 -2.52
CA THR A 204 3.01 -12.48 -2.65
C THR A 204 2.56 -11.03 -2.59
N TYR A 205 2.70 -10.38 -1.42
CA TYR A 205 2.36 -8.98 -1.20
C TYR A 205 3.52 -8.07 -1.60
N LEU A 206 3.84 -8.09 -2.89
CA LEU A 206 4.81 -7.23 -3.56
C LEU A 206 4.15 -6.64 -4.80
N LEU A 207 4.51 -5.40 -5.14
CA LEU A 207 3.94 -4.73 -6.32
C LEU A 207 4.51 -5.27 -7.62
N ALA A 208 5.82 -5.48 -7.69
CA ALA A 208 6.54 -5.82 -8.91
C ALA A 208 7.46 -7.03 -8.71
N PRO A 209 7.79 -7.78 -9.79
CA PRO A 209 8.77 -8.85 -9.76
C PRO A 209 10.17 -8.31 -9.49
N GLY A 210 11.07 -9.18 -9.07
CA GLY A 210 12.46 -8.91 -8.76
C GLY A 210 12.99 -9.83 -7.69
N TYR A 211 14.18 -9.54 -7.18
CA TYR A 211 14.91 -10.39 -6.24
C TYR A 211 14.07 -10.92 -5.07
N PHE A 212 13.26 -10.09 -4.43
CA PHE A 212 12.44 -10.54 -3.30
C PHE A 212 11.32 -11.48 -3.73
N ALA A 213 10.67 -11.22 -4.86
CA ALA A 213 9.62 -12.09 -5.38
C ALA A 213 10.19 -13.48 -5.75
N ASP A 214 11.34 -13.51 -6.41
CA ASP A 214 12.01 -14.74 -6.79
C ASP A 214 12.51 -15.51 -5.54
N LYS A 215 13.06 -14.81 -4.54
CA LYS A 215 13.48 -15.40 -3.26
C LYS A 215 12.29 -16.00 -2.49
N ILE A 216 11.15 -15.28 -2.40
CA ILE A 216 9.92 -15.79 -1.77
C ILE A 216 9.48 -17.08 -2.47
N ARG A 217 9.39 -17.04 -3.80
CA ARG A 217 8.95 -18.19 -4.59
C ARG A 217 9.83 -19.42 -4.39
N THR A 218 11.14 -19.25 -4.51
CA THR A 218 12.11 -20.35 -4.36
C THR A 218 12.04 -20.95 -2.96
N ALA A 219 12.08 -20.12 -1.91
CA ALA A 219 12.05 -20.57 -0.52
C ALA A 219 10.73 -21.27 -0.16
N ALA A 220 9.60 -20.72 -0.62
CA ALA A 220 8.28 -21.27 -0.32
C ALA A 220 8.04 -22.62 -1.02
N LEU A 221 8.39 -22.74 -2.31
CA LEU A 221 8.26 -23.99 -3.04
C LEU A 221 9.22 -25.06 -2.47
N GLY A 222 10.46 -24.71 -2.14
CA GLY A 222 11.42 -25.59 -1.49
C GLY A 222 10.95 -26.09 -0.12
N ALA A 223 10.13 -25.31 0.59
CA ALA A 223 9.48 -25.71 1.86
C ALA A 223 8.18 -26.50 1.67
N GLY A 224 7.75 -26.75 0.43
CA GLY A 224 6.57 -27.55 0.09
C GLY A 224 5.26 -26.77 0.08
N ALA A 225 5.28 -25.48 -0.25
CA ALA A 225 4.06 -24.73 -0.57
C ALA A 225 3.39 -25.31 -1.82
N ALA A 226 2.07 -25.53 -1.76
CA ALA A 226 1.30 -26.09 -2.85
C ALA A 226 1.14 -25.10 -4.05
N ALA A 227 1.19 -23.80 -3.77
CA ALA A 227 1.19 -22.75 -4.78
C ALA A 227 1.83 -21.48 -4.23
N VAL A 228 2.43 -20.70 -5.12
CA VAL A 228 2.94 -19.35 -4.81
C VAL A 228 2.38 -18.39 -5.87
N SER A 229 1.64 -17.38 -5.44
CA SER A 229 1.05 -16.40 -6.33
C SER A 229 2.13 -15.52 -7.00
N GLY A 230 1.78 -14.96 -8.15
CA GLY A 230 2.51 -13.81 -8.68
C GLY A 230 2.39 -12.58 -7.77
N VAL A 231 3.16 -11.55 -8.09
CA VAL A 231 3.07 -10.21 -7.48
C VAL A 231 1.76 -9.52 -7.85
N LEU A 232 1.38 -8.46 -7.14
CA LEU A 232 0.15 -7.70 -7.41
C LEU A 232 0.12 -7.14 -8.84
N GLY A 233 1.23 -6.54 -9.27
CA GLY A 233 1.41 -6.07 -10.64
C GLY A 233 0.37 -5.04 -11.08
N ALA A 234 0.04 -5.09 -12.36
CA ALA A 234 -0.98 -4.25 -12.99
C ALA A 234 -2.41 -4.80 -12.81
N ALA A 235 -2.72 -5.44 -11.68
CA ALA A 235 -4.09 -5.90 -11.42
C ALA A 235 -5.08 -4.73 -11.42
N PRO A 236 -6.30 -4.91 -11.95
CA PRO A 236 -7.32 -3.86 -11.98
C PRO A 236 -7.59 -3.24 -10.61
N GLU A 237 -7.58 -4.05 -9.57
CA GLU A 237 -7.78 -3.63 -8.18
C GLU A 237 -6.68 -2.70 -7.71
N VAL A 238 -5.43 -2.95 -8.10
CA VAL A 238 -4.29 -2.07 -7.78
C VAL A 238 -4.42 -0.74 -8.52
N ALA A 239 -4.82 -0.77 -9.79
CA ALA A 239 -5.06 0.44 -10.56
C ALA A 239 -6.20 1.28 -9.97
N ASP A 240 -7.26 0.65 -9.46
CA ASP A 240 -8.33 1.35 -8.74
C ASP A 240 -7.83 2.02 -7.47
N VAL A 241 -6.97 1.35 -6.67
CA VAL A 241 -6.37 1.98 -5.47
C VAL A 241 -5.51 3.19 -5.83
N VAL A 242 -4.69 3.09 -6.89
CA VAL A 242 -3.89 4.24 -7.37
C VAL A 242 -4.79 5.41 -7.74
N LEU A 243 -5.88 5.14 -8.46
CA LEU A 243 -6.82 6.16 -8.89
C LEU A 243 -7.57 6.78 -7.70
N ASP A 244 -7.99 6.00 -6.72
CA ASP A 244 -8.66 6.49 -5.51
C ASP A 244 -7.70 7.37 -4.68
N ARG A 245 -6.42 6.99 -4.55
CA ARG A 245 -5.39 7.80 -3.88
C ARG A 245 -5.14 9.12 -4.61
N TYR A 246 -5.08 9.06 -5.94
CA TYR A 246 -4.95 10.23 -6.79
C TYR A 246 -6.11 11.21 -6.60
N LEU A 247 -7.35 10.73 -6.71
CA LEU A 247 -8.54 11.57 -6.59
C LEU A 247 -8.62 12.24 -5.22
N ALA A 248 -8.33 11.49 -4.15
CA ALA A 248 -8.30 12.04 -2.79
C ALA A 248 -7.24 13.15 -2.62
N ALA A 249 -6.06 13.01 -3.25
CA ALA A 249 -5.02 14.04 -3.22
C ALA A 249 -5.38 15.26 -4.08
N ALA A 250 -5.95 15.04 -5.25
CA ALA A 250 -6.38 16.10 -6.15
C ALA A 250 -7.49 16.98 -5.54
N ASP A 251 -8.46 16.38 -4.85
CA ASP A 251 -9.52 17.12 -4.14
C ASP A 251 -8.95 18.03 -3.05
N GLN A 252 -7.96 17.54 -2.30
CA GLN A 252 -7.29 18.35 -1.26
C GLN A 252 -6.60 19.58 -1.83
N SER A 253 -5.98 19.47 -3.02
CA SER A 253 -5.33 20.60 -3.69
C SER A 253 -6.33 21.67 -4.16
N ILE A 254 -7.54 21.26 -4.56
CA ILE A 254 -8.60 22.18 -5.01
C ILE A 254 -9.20 22.96 -3.84
N VAL A 255 -9.39 22.31 -2.69
CA VAL A 255 -9.96 22.92 -1.47
C VAL A 255 -8.97 23.90 -0.84
N ALA A 256 -7.71 23.65 -1.05
CA ALA A 256 -6.65 24.36 -0.38
C ALA A 256 -6.14 25.60 -1.13
N GLY A 257 -6.68 26.07 -2.19
CA GLY A 257 -6.32 27.28 -2.95
C GLY A 257 -5.62 28.44 -2.22
N ALA A 258 -4.91 28.12 -1.15
CA ALA A 258 -4.10 28.96 -0.31
C ALA A 258 -2.88 28.18 0.21
N THR A 259 -1.71 28.73 -0.07
CA THR A 259 -0.40 28.49 0.57
C THR A 259 -0.31 27.35 1.62
N TYR A 260 0.36 26.24 1.28
CA TYR A 260 0.67 25.21 2.26
C TYR A 260 2.12 25.25 2.73
N PRO A 261 2.33 25.34 4.04
CA PRO A 261 3.49 24.74 4.65
C PRO A 261 3.28 23.22 4.74
N VAL A 262 4.31 22.44 4.45
CA VAL A 262 4.32 20.99 4.59
C VAL A 262 3.89 20.61 6.00
N CYS A 263 2.63 20.26 6.20
CA CYS A 263 2.11 19.79 7.47
C CYS A 263 1.82 18.30 7.37
N MET A 264 2.66 17.50 8.02
CA MET A 264 2.44 16.07 8.21
C MET A 264 1.25 15.86 9.15
N SER A 265 0.04 15.66 8.60
CA SER A 265 -1.08 15.19 9.39
C SER A 265 -1.20 13.67 9.29
N VAL A 266 -0.72 12.99 10.32
CA VAL A 266 -1.11 11.61 10.62
C VAL A 266 -2.40 11.69 11.43
N ALA A 267 -3.54 11.54 10.79
CA ALA A 267 -4.80 11.38 11.52
C ALA A 267 -5.06 9.90 11.80
N PRO A 268 -5.29 9.49 13.06
CA PRO A 268 -5.80 8.17 13.37
C PRO A 268 -7.33 8.18 13.24
N GLN A 269 -7.87 7.46 12.25
CA GLN A 269 -9.29 7.15 12.24
C GLN A 269 -9.55 5.87 13.03
N LEU A 270 -9.93 6.01 14.27
CA LEU A 270 -10.70 5.01 14.99
C LEU A 270 -11.89 5.75 15.63
N GLY A 271 -13.04 5.68 14.96
CA GLY A 271 -14.32 6.09 15.53
C GLY A 271 -14.82 5.02 16.49
N ILE A 272 -14.94 5.38 17.77
CA ILE A 272 -15.75 4.67 18.73
C ILE A 272 -16.76 5.70 19.24
N CYS A 273 -18.03 5.51 18.88
CA CYS A 273 -19.14 6.20 19.50
C CYS A 273 -19.32 5.69 20.92
N ALA A 274 -19.24 6.55 21.93
CA ALA A 274 -19.80 6.31 23.24
C ALA A 274 -20.78 7.45 23.52
N GLY A 275 -22.03 7.06 23.75
CA GLY A 275 -23.15 7.94 24.04
C GLY A 275 -22.98 8.67 25.36
N GLY A 276 -23.58 9.84 25.42
CA GLY A 276 -23.59 10.67 26.60
C GLY A 276 -24.53 10.19 27.70
N GLU A 277 -24.25 10.68 28.87
CA GLU A 277 -25.30 11.08 29.82
C GLU A 277 -24.72 12.10 30.80
N THR A 278 -25.44 13.19 30.91
CA THR A 278 -25.26 14.30 31.85
C THR A 278 -25.75 13.88 33.23
N HIS A 279 -25.03 14.19 34.30
CA HIS A 279 -25.65 14.71 35.52
C HIS A 279 -24.60 15.47 36.35
N GLY A 280 -24.97 16.70 36.71
CA GLY A 280 -24.20 17.55 37.58
C GLY A 280 -24.47 17.20 39.06
N GLU A 281 -23.57 17.59 39.92
CA GLU A 281 -23.91 18.35 41.14
C GLU A 281 -22.64 18.77 41.91
N ARG A 282 -22.80 19.90 42.54
CA ARG A 282 -21.82 20.73 43.26
C ARG A 282 -21.41 20.17 44.61
N MET A 283 -20.33 20.68 45.09
CA MET A 283 -20.06 21.29 46.41
C MET A 283 -18.90 20.71 47.23
N HIS A 284 -17.99 21.62 47.52
CA HIS A 284 -17.26 21.92 48.74
C HIS A 284 -16.30 20.91 49.41
N GLY A 285 -15.09 21.43 49.66
CA GLY A 285 -14.35 21.07 50.87
C GLY A 285 -12.82 21.10 50.69
N ALA A 286 -12.18 22.18 51.15
CA ALA A 286 -10.73 22.31 51.25
C ALA A 286 -10.23 21.71 52.62
N PRO A 287 -8.87 21.64 52.82
CA PRO A 287 -8.14 20.55 53.47
C PRO A 287 -7.96 20.71 54.98
N PRO A 288 -7.29 19.78 55.65
CA PRO A 288 -5.98 20.09 56.17
C PRO A 288 -4.90 18.95 56.26
N ARG A 289 -3.69 19.32 56.04
CA ARG A 289 -2.41 19.16 56.76
C ARG A 289 -2.15 17.92 57.66
N ARG A 290 -0.92 17.40 57.47
CA ARG A 290 0.07 16.83 58.39
C ARG A 290 -0.30 15.46 59.05
N GLN A 291 0.51 14.48 58.86
CA GLN A 291 1.83 14.23 59.44
C GLN A 291 2.63 13.31 58.50
#